data_7c0eb4756d5d7146701b8d1dbd17335a
#
_entry.id   7c0eb4756d5d7146701b8d1dbd17335a
#
_cell.length_a   1.000
_cell.length_b   1.000
_cell.length_c   1.000
_cell.angle_alpha   90.00
_cell.angle_beta   90.00
_cell.angle_gamma   90.00
#
_symmetry.space_group_name_H-M   'P 1'
#
loop_
_entity.id
_entity.type
_entity.pdbx_description
1 polymer ?
#
loop_
_entity_poly.entity_id
_entity_poly.type
_entity_poly.pdbx_seq_one_letter_code
_entity_poly.pdbx_strand_id
1 'polypeptide(L)'
;MDKLFYENLYIEKGAKYVCGVDEVGRGPLAGSVTVCAVIMDLSKIVDGVDDSKKLSEKKREKLFPLISEAAVDMSIVSVGPEVIDEINILNATKRAMQQAIMNLKVKPDVVLVDAVQLDIPYKTHAIIKGDSLSYSIGCASILAKVTRDAYMIKADEIYPDYGFKSNKGYGSAKHIAALKEKGATPIHRKSFIKNFVGDNK
;
A
#
# COMPACT_ATOMS: atom_id res chain seq x y z
N MET A 1 6.97 -18.02 13.52
CA MET A 1 6.64 -18.62 12.21
C MET A 1 7.70 -18.11 11.24
N ASP A 2 8.25 -18.97 10.41
CA ASP A 2 9.20 -18.58 9.37
C ASP A 2 8.49 -17.66 8.35
N LYS A 3 9.02 -16.47 8.16
CA LYS A 3 8.45 -15.48 7.20
C LYS A 3 8.63 -15.89 5.74
N LEU A 4 9.50 -16.84 5.47
CA LEU A 4 9.71 -17.41 4.13
C LEU A 4 8.84 -18.66 3.86
N PHE A 5 7.97 -19.03 4.79
CA PHE A 5 7.15 -20.24 4.67
C PHE A 5 6.38 -20.30 3.34
N TYR A 6 5.70 -19.22 2.97
CA TYR A 6 4.89 -19.17 1.74
C TYR A 6 5.75 -19.10 0.49
N GLU A 7 6.84 -18.36 0.52
CA GLU A 7 7.81 -18.27 -0.58
C GLU A 7 8.42 -19.67 -0.84
N ASN A 8 8.93 -20.32 0.19
CA ASN A 8 9.54 -21.65 0.11
C ASN A 8 8.54 -22.70 -0.38
N LEU A 9 7.29 -22.66 0.09
CA LEU A 9 6.21 -23.56 -0.36
C LEU A 9 6.04 -23.56 -1.90
N TYR A 10 6.21 -22.40 -2.53
CA TYR A 10 6.07 -22.27 -3.98
C TYR A 10 7.36 -22.54 -4.72
N ILE A 11 8.52 -22.21 -4.16
CA ILE A 11 9.85 -22.53 -4.72
C ILE A 11 10.03 -24.04 -4.78
N GLU A 12 9.68 -24.78 -3.72
CA GLU A 12 9.72 -26.25 -3.69
C GLU A 12 8.81 -26.88 -4.76
N LYS A 13 7.77 -26.17 -5.21
CA LYS A 13 6.88 -26.56 -6.32
C LYS A 13 7.36 -26.09 -7.68
N GLY A 14 8.59 -25.54 -7.77
CA GLY A 14 9.22 -25.12 -9.02
C GLY A 14 8.99 -23.67 -9.43
N ALA A 15 8.35 -22.83 -8.59
CA ALA A 15 8.24 -21.40 -8.86
C ALA A 15 9.62 -20.72 -8.74
N LYS A 16 9.98 -19.90 -9.72
CA LYS A 16 11.20 -19.11 -9.72
C LYS A 16 10.97 -17.71 -9.15
N TYR A 17 9.84 -17.11 -9.46
CA TYR A 17 9.49 -15.74 -9.09
C TYR A 17 8.20 -15.69 -8.28
N VAL A 18 8.34 -15.40 -6.98
CA VAL A 18 7.24 -15.20 -6.06
C VAL A 18 7.07 -13.71 -5.83
N CYS A 19 5.89 -13.18 -6.16
CA CYS A 19 5.55 -11.78 -5.98
C CYS A 19 4.76 -11.58 -4.70
N GLY A 20 5.14 -10.62 -3.87
CA GLY A 20 4.33 -10.14 -2.73
C GLY A 20 3.59 -8.86 -3.11
N VAL A 21 2.35 -8.73 -2.67
CA VAL A 21 1.50 -7.55 -2.92
C VAL A 21 0.79 -7.11 -1.65
N ASP A 22 0.88 -5.81 -1.36
CA ASP A 22 0.15 -5.18 -0.26
C ASP A 22 -0.28 -3.75 -0.61
N GLU A 23 -1.27 -3.24 0.13
CA GLU A 23 -1.77 -1.88 -0.02
C GLU A 23 -1.66 -1.07 1.28
N VAL A 24 -1.66 0.24 1.10
CA VAL A 24 -1.80 1.21 2.18
C VAL A 24 -2.76 2.32 1.79
N GLY A 25 -3.49 2.84 2.78
CA GLY A 25 -4.33 4.02 2.54
C GLY A 25 -5.77 3.73 2.18
N ARG A 26 -6.36 2.59 2.58
CA ARG A 26 -7.80 2.32 2.37
C ARG A 26 -8.70 3.18 3.25
N GLY A 27 -8.37 3.36 4.53
CA GLY A 27 -9.21 4.06 5.53
C GLY A 27 -9.11 5.59 5.61
N PRO A 28 -8.07 6.29 5.11
CA PRO A 28 -7.98 7.74 5.18
C PRO A 28 -9.09 8.47 4.46
N LEU A 29 -9.44 9.69 4.97
CA LEU A 29 -10.38 10.64 4.36
C LEU A 29 -9.79 11.38 3.16
N ALA A 30 -8.46 11.40 3.05
CA ALA A 30 -7.73 12.10 1.99
C ALA A 30 -6.54 11.29 1.46
N GLY A 31 -6.16 11.56 0.23
CA GLY A 31 -5.02 10.96 -0.47
C GLY A 31 -5.36 9.64 -1.16
N SER A 32 -4.37 9.12 -1.88
CA SER A 32 -4.46 7.90 -2.66
C SER A 32 -4.54 6.62 -1.80
N VAL A 33 -5.04 5.54 -2.40
CA VAL A 33 -4.63 4.18 -2.03
C VAL A 33 -3.38 3.84 -2.84
N THR A 34 -2.36 3.30 -2.18
CA THR A 34 -1.07 2.98 -2.80
C THR A 34 -0.77 1.51 -2.60
N VAL A 35 -0.39 0.84 -3.67
CA VAL A 35 -0.07 -0.60 -3.73
C VAL A 35 1.36 -0.78 -4.19
N CYS A 36 2.04 -1.76 -3.64
CA CYS A 36 3.30 -2.27 -4.17
C CYS A 36 3.15 -3.74 -4.53
N ALA A 37 3.65 -4.11 -5.71
CA ALA A 37 3.95 -5.48 -6.11
C ALA A 37 5.48 -5.61 -6.20
N VAL A 38 6.06 -6.62 -5.52
CA VAL A 38 7.52 -6.81 -5.48
C VAL A 38 7.89 -8.27 -5.59
N ILE A 39 8.90 -8.57 -6.41
CA ILE A 39 9.58 -9.87 -6.49
C ILE A 39 10.94 -9.70 -5.82
N MET A 40 11.15 -10.38 -4.71
CA MET A 40 12.41 -10.30 -3.97
C MET A 40 13.44 -11.33 -4.46
N ASP A 41 14.71 -10.95 -4.45
CA ASP A 41 15.82 -11.90 -4.52
C ASP A 41 15.98 -12.57 -3.17
N LEU A 42 15.46 -13.80 -3.04
CA LEU A 42 15.49 -14.54 -1.78
C LEU A 42 16.89 -15.04 -1.36
N SER A 43 17.91 -14.81 -2.19
CA SER A 43 19.32 -14.99 -1.77
C SER A 43 19.87 -13.76 -1.01
N LYS A 44 19.14 -12.64 -1.02
CA LYS A 44 19.49 -11.34 -0.42
C LYS A 44 18.41 -10.88 0.56
N ILE A 45 18.22 -11.63 1.64
CA ILE A 45 17.20 -11.27 2.65
C ILE A 45 17.58 -9.98 3.37
N VAL A 46 16.64 -9.05 3.42
CA VAL A 46 16.77 -7.81 4.18
C VAL A 46 16.25 -8.04 5.60
N ASP A 47 17.14 -7.95 6.57
CA ASP A 47 16.81 -8.15 7.98
C ASP A 47 15.88 -7.06 8.53
N GLY A 48 14.96 -7.47 9.39
CA GLY A 48 14.08 -6.56 10.12
C GLY A 48 12.81 -6.17 9.36
N VAL A 49 12.53 -6.80 8.22
CA VAL A 49 11.24 -6.70 7.54
C VAL A 49 10.15 -7.32 8.42
N ASP A 50 9.10 -6.56 8.68
CA ASP A 50 7.89 -6.97 9.41
C ASP A 50 6.68 -6.16 8.92
N ASP A 51 5.50 -6.47 9.44
CA ASP A 51 4.29 -5.63 9.27
C ASP A 51 4.64 -4.15 9.44
N SER A 52 4.39 -3.36 8.43
CA SER A 52 4.78 -1.94 8.38
C SER A 52 4.18 -1.12 9.53
N LYS A 53 3.06 -1.56 10.10
CA LYS A 53 2.38 -0.90 11.23
C LYS A 53 3.11 -1.11 12.57
N LYS A 54 3.91 -2.21 12.68
CA LYS A 54 4.74 -2.49 13.87
C LYS A 54 6.09 -1.76 13.83
N LEU A 55 6.49 -1.28 12.67
CA LEU A 55 7.76 -0.57 12.49
C LEU A 55 7.58 0.94 12.69
N SER A 56 8.58 1.58 13.32
CA SER A 56 8.64 3.04 13.34
C SER A 56 8.85 3.62 11.93
N GLU A 57 8.40 4.86 11.70
CA GLU A 57 8.60 5.56 10.43
C GLU A 57 10.08 5.55 10.02
N LYS A 58 10.97 5.93 10.93
CA LYS A 58 12.43 5.91 10.72
C LYS A 58 12.99 4.53 10.33
N LYS A 59 12.42 3.43 10.89
CA LYS A 59 12.87 2.08 10.52
C LYS A 59 12.38 1.71 9.13
N ARG A 60 11.14 2.06 8.74
CA ARG A 60 10.62 1.85 7.39
C ARG A 60 11.42 2.61 6.34
N GLU A 61 11.76 3.89 6.61
CA GLU A 61 12.58 4.72 5.73
C GLU A 61 13.98 4.14 5.50
N LYS A 62 14.59 3.51 6.54
CA LYS A 62 15.87 2.82 6.40
C LYS A 62 15.76 1.52 5.59
N LEU A 63 14.65 0.79 5.72
CA LEU A 63 14.43 -0.46 5.02
C LEU A 63 14.08 -0.25 3.54
N PHE A 64 13.44 0.84 3.19
CA PHE A 64 12.98 1.13 1.83
C PHE A 64 14.09 0.99 0.77
N PRO A 65 15.25 1.67 0.86
CA PRO A 65 16.32 1.52 -0.11
C PRO A 65 16.91 0.11 -0.13
N LEU A 66 17.04 -0.56 1.01
CA LEU A 66 17.58 -1.92 1.10
C LEU A 66 16.66 -2.92 0.39
N ILE A 67 15.35 -2.82 0.62
CA ILE A 67 14.36 -3.67 -0.05
C ILE A 67 14.36 -3.39 -1.56
N SER A 68 14.42 -2.12 -1.95
CA SER A 68 14.44 -1.74 -3.38
C SER A 68 15.66 -2.27 -4.10
N GLU A 69 16.83 -2.28 -3.46
CA GLU A 69 18.08 -2.80 -4.02
C GLU A 69 18.09 -4.34 -4.09
N ALA A 70 17.47 -5.02 -3.10
CA ALA A 70 17.37 -6.47 -3.05
C ALA A 70 16.22 -7.02 -3.93
N ALA A 71 15.36 -6.17 -4.47
CA ALA A 71 14.26 -6.60 -5.35
C ALA A 71 14.77 -7.00 -6.73
N VAL A 72 14.27 -8.11 -7.27
CA VAL A 72 14.43 -8.48 -8.68
C VAL A 72 13.65 -7.55 -9.58
N ASP A 73 12.42 -7.21 -9.16
CA ASP A 73 11.54 -6.25 -9.84
C ASP A 73 10.48 -5.73 -8.86
N MET A 74 10.03 -4.51 -9.08
CA MET A 74 8.94 -3.94 -8.29
C MET A 74 8.14 -2.90 -9.07
N SER A 75 6.88 -2.74 -8.69
CA SER A 75 6.00 -1.71 -9.22
C SER A 75 5.14 -1.11 -8.11
N ILE A 76 5.08 0.21 -8.03
CA ILE A 76 4.24 0.94 -7.09
C ILE A 76 3.20 1.72 -7.87
N VAL A 77 1.93 1.52 -7.52
CA VAL A 77 0.78 2.18 -8.16
C VAL A 77 -0.04 2.90 -7.10
N SER A 78 -0.39 4.15 -7.38
CA SER A 78 -1.28 4.95 -6.54
C SER A 78 -2.54 5.32 -7.33
N VAL A 79 -3.70 5.12 -6.70
CA VAL A 79 -5.01 5.48 -7.26
C VAL A 79 -5.59 6.63 -6.44
N GLY A 80 -5.90 7.74 -7.10
CA GLY A 80 -6.36 8.98 -6.47
C GLY A 80 -7.80 8.97 -5.97
N PRO A 81 -8.19 10.04 -5.23
CA PRO A 81 -9.54 10.19 -4.66
C PRO A 81 -10.66 10.10 -5.70
N GLU A 82 -10.48 10.68 -6.87
CA GLU A 82 -11.49 10.69 -7.95
C GLU A 82 -11.92 9.28 -8.34
N VAL A 83 -10.95 8.41 -8.59
CA VAL A 83 -11.22 7.01 -8.94
C VAL A 83 -11.81 6.24 -7.76
N ILE A 84 -11.34 6.53 -6.52
CA ILE A 84 -11.90 5.92 -5.30
C ILE A 84 -13.38 6.28 -5.15
N ASP A 85 -13.74 7.53 -5.42
CA ASP A 85 -15.13 8.01 -5.34
C ASP A 85 -16.01 7.42 -6.45
N GLU A 86 -15.44 7.16 -7.63
CA GLU A 86 -16.13 6.59 -8.78
C GLU A 86 -16.46 5.10 -8.59
N ILE A 87 -15.44 4.28 -8.24
CA ILE A 87 -15.55 2.81 -8.24
C ILE A 87 -15.52 2.17 -6.84
N ASN A 88 -15.51 2.95 -5.77
CA ASN A 88 -15.29 2.62 -4.36
C ASN A 88 -13.87 2.13 -4.03
N ILE A 89 -13.55 2.13 -2.73
CA ILE A 89 -12.19 1.81 -2.23
C ILE A 89 -11.78 0.36 -2.50
N LEU A 90 -12.70 -0.59 -2.45
CA LEU A 90 -12.38 -2.00 -2.69
C LEU A 90 -11.97 -2.22 -4.15
N ASN A 91 -12.75 -1.70 -5.08
CA ASN A 91 -12.47 -1.82 -6.51
C ASN A 91 -11.24 -1.00 -6.92
N ALA A 92 -11.05 0.20 -6.34
CA ALA A 92 -9.84 1.00 -6.55
C ALA A 92 -8.57 0.27 -6.05
N THR A 93 -8.65 -0.41 -4.90
CA THR A 93 -7.55 -1.23 -4.38
C THR A 93 -7.25 -2.40 -5.32
N LYS A 94 -8.27 -3.17 -5.73
CA LYS A 94 -8.10 -4.28 -6.67
C LYS A 94 -7.49 -3.84 -8.00
N ARG A 95 -7.99 -2.73 -8.56
CA ARG A 95 -7.45 -2.14 -9.79
C ARG A 95 -5.97 -1.76 -9.64
N ALA A 96 -5.61 -1.12 -8.52
CA ALA A 96 -4.22 -0.77 -8.24
C ALA A 96 -3.32 -2.00 -8.10
N MET A 97 -3.80 -3.06 -7.42
CA MET A 97 -3.06 -4.33 -7.29
C MET A 97 -2.85 -5.01 -8.65
N GLN A 98 -3.91 -5.14 -9.45
CA GLN A 98 -3.82 -5.68 -10.81
C GLN A 98 -2.81 -4.90 -11.66
N GLN A 99 -2.90 -3.57 -11.65
CA GLN A 99 -2.00 -2.71 -12.41
C GLN A 99 -0.56 -2.83 -11.93
N ALA A 100 -0.30 -2.87 -10.61
CA ALA A 100 1.04 -3.03 -10.06
C ALA A 100 1.67 -4.36 -10.50
N ILE A 101 0.91 -5.47 -10.45
CA ILE A 101 1.38 -6.79 -10.88
C ILE A 101 1.65 -6.81 -12.40
N MET A 102 0.74 -6.25 -13.20
CA MET A 102 0.87 -6.23 -14.66
C MET A 102 2.02 -5.35 -15.16
N ASN A 103 2.40 -4.33 -14.41
CA ASN A 103 3.52 -3.43 -14.71
C ASN A 103 4.89 -4.07 -14.44
N LEU A 104 4.97 -5.20 -13.71
CA LEU A 104 6.22 -5.90 -13.50
C LEU A 104 6.82 -6.36 -14.84
N LYS A 105 8.10 -6.10 -15.03
CA LYS A 105 8.87 -6.55 -16.20
C LYS A 105 9.14 -8.05 -16.14
N VAL A 106 9.45 -8.53 -14.93
CA VAL A 106 9.61 -9.96 -14.63
C VAL A 106 8.25 -10.54 -14.29
N LYS A 107 7.81 -11.56 -15.03
CA LYS A 107 6.48 -12.17 -14.80
C LYS A 107 6.55 -13.14 -13.63
N PRO A 108 5.66 -12.98 -12.60
CA PRO A 108 5.64 -13.88 -11.46
C PRO A 108 5.02 -15.23 -11.80
N ASP A 109 5.54 -16.32 -11.21
CA ASP A 109 4.92 -17.65 -11.26
C ASP A 109 3.75 -17.76 -10.27
N VAL A 110 3.84 -17.01 -9.17
CA VAL A 110 2.78 -16.92 -8.16
C VAL A 110 2.78 -15.54 -7.51
N VAL A 111 1.59 -15.08 -7.14
CA VAL A 111 1.36 -13.79 -6.45
C VAL A 111 0.76 -14.06 -5.09
N LEU A 112 1.47 -13.69 -4.03
CA LEU A 112 1.01 -13.68 -2.65
C LEU A 112 0.38 -12.32 -2.36
N VAL A 113 -0.87 -12.29 -1.93
CA VAL A 113 -1.64 -11.05 -1.73
C VAL A 113 -2.16 -10.97 -0.30
N ASP A 114 -2.05 -9.80 0.35
CA ASP A 114 -2.68 -9.62 1.66
C ASP A 114 -4.20 -9.57 1.53
N ALA A 115 -4.86 -10.60 2.06
CA ALA A 115 -6.32 -10.75 2.27
C ALA A 115 -7.26 -10.47 1.07
N VAL A 116 -6.77 -10.23 -0.14
CA VAL A 116 -7.58 -9.87 -1.31
C VAL A 116 -7.49 -10.91 -2.40
N GLN A 117 -8.63 -11.35 -2.92
CA GLN A 117 -8.68 -12.18 -4.12
C GLN A 117 -8.69 -11.30 -5.38
N LEU A 118 -7.79 -11.60 -6.32
CA LEU A 118 -7.63 -10.89 -7.59
C LEU A 118 -7.96 -11.80 -8.77
N ASP A 119 -8.58 -11.21 -9.78
CA ASP A 119 -8.78 -11.84 -11.09
C ASP A 119 -7.67 -11.36 -12.03
N ILE A 120 -6.61 -12.17 -12.16
CA ILE A 120 -5.41 -11.90 -12.96
C ILE A 120 -4.91 -13.18 -13.60
N PRO A 121 -4.13 -13.13 -14.71
CA PRO A 121 -3.65 -14.31 -15.42
C PRO A 121 -2.47 -15.03 -14.72
N TYR A 122 -2.33 -14.85 -13.42
CA TYR A 122 -1.30 -15.49 -12.60
C TYR A 122 -1.94 -16.29 -11.46
N LYS A 123 -1.26 -17.32 -11.00
CA LYS A 123 -1.67 -18.05 -9.79
C LYS A 123 -1.62 -17.10 -8.59
N THR A 124 -2.72 -16.95 -7.86
CA THR A 124 -2.81 -16.10 -6.68
C THR A 124 -3.00 -16.90 -5.41
N HIS A 125 -2.46 -16.41 -4.30
CA HIS A 125 -2.69 -16.94 -2.96
C HIS A 125 -2.96 -15.78 -2.01
N ALA A 126 -4.22 -15.62 -1.60
CA ALA A 126 -4.61 -14.62 -0.61
C ALA A 126 -4.29 -15.12 0.81
N ILE A 127 -3.52 -14.35 1.55
CA ILE A 127 -3.04 -14.70 2.90
C ILE A 127 -3.57 -13.66 3.89
N ILE A 128 -4.40 -14.08 4.84
CA ILE A 128 -4.89 -13.19 5.89
C ILE A 128 -3.74 -12.79 6.80
N LYS A 129 -3.52 -11.49 7.01
CA LYS A 129 -2.34 -10.91 7.69
C LYS A 129 -1.02 -11.28 6.98
N GLY A 130 -1.05 -11.26 5.67
CA GLY A 130 0.10 -11.63 4.84
C GLY A 130 1.32 -10.77 5.11
N ASP A 131 1.15 -9.49 5.42
CA ASP A 131 2.19 -8.54 5.82
C ASP A 131 3.03 -9.00 7.03
N SER A 132 2.43 -9.77 7.93
CA SER A 132 3.10 -10.38 9.08
C SER A 132 3.66 -11.79 8.82
N LEU A 133 3.13 -12.52 7.83
CA LEU A 133 3.36 -13.95 7.62
C LEU A 133 4.25 -14.27 6.41
N SER A 134 4.32 -13.39 5.40
CA SER A 134 5.12 -13.53 4.18
C SER A 134 6.16 -12.41 4.12
N TYR A 135 7.39 -12.76 3.85
CA TYR A 135 8.49 -11.81 3.68
C TYR A 135 8.23 -10.86 2.49
N SER A 136 7.81 -11.41 1.35
CA SER A 136 7.56 -10.62 0.14
C SER A 136 6.39 -9.64 0.32
N ILE A 137 5.30 -10.06 0.99
CA ILE A 137 4.18 -9.15 1.33
C ILE A 137 4.64 -8.09 2.32
N GLY A 138 5.44 -8.45 3.34
CA GLY A 138 6.03 -7.49 4.29
C GLY A 138 6.91 -6.44 3.60
N CYS A 139 7.71 -6.84 2.61
CA CYS A 139 8.48 -5.92 1.77
C CYS A 139 7.55 -4.97 0.99
N ALA A 140 6.51 -5.49 0.33
CA ALA A 140 5.52 -4.70 -0.39
C ALA A 140 4.83 -3.68 0.54
N SER A 141 4.45 -4.10 1.75
CA SER A 141 3.84 -3.26 2.79
C SER A 141 4.71 -2.04 3.13
N ILE A 142 6.00 -2.27 3.38
CA ILE A 142 6.95 -1.20 3.70
C ILE A 142 7.11 -0.23 2.52
N LEU A 143 7.30 -0.76 1.30
CA LEU A 143 7.46 0.06 0.09
C LEU A 143 6.23 0.93 -0.18
N ALA A 144 5.04 0.35 -0.13
CA ALA A 144 3.80 1.10 -0.30
C ALA A 144 3.62 2.16 0.79
N LYS A 145 3.90 1.81 2.06
CA LYS A 145 3.74 2.71 3.20
C LYS A 145 4.66 3.92 3.14
N VAL A 146 5.96 3.73 2.87
CA VAL A 146 6.92 4.84 2.77
C VAL A 146 6.55 5.75 1.59
N THR A 147 6.19 5.19 0.45
CA THR A 147 5.79 5.96 -0.74
C THR A 147 4.56 6.83 -0.45
N ARG A 148 3.52 6.24 0.17
CA ARG A 148 2.30 6.99 0.47
C ARG A 148 2.52 8.04 1.56
N ASP A 149 3.30 7.74 2.59
CA ASP A 149 3.59 8.69 3.67
C ASP A 149 4.36 9.90 3.13
N ALA A 150 5.33 9.70 2.22
CA ALA A 150 6.04 10.78 1.54
C ALA A 150 5.10 11.67 0.70
N TYR A 151 4.12 11.08 -0.01
CA TYR A 151 3.08 11.84 -0.70
C TYR A 151 2.26 12.70 0.25
N MET A 152 1.84 12.16 1.42
CA MET A 152 1.04 12.90 2.39
C MET A 152 1.83 14.01 3.09
N ILE A 153 3.17 13.85 3.26
CA ILE A 153 4.05 14.90 3.75
C ILE A 153 4.09 16.08 2.76
N LYS A 154 4.25 15.80 1.47
CA LYS A 154 4.20 16.84 0.43
C LYS A 154 2.82 17.50 0.33
N ALA A 155 1.75 16.74 0.53
CA ALA A 155 0.40 17.30 0.57
C ALA A 155 0.19 18.26 1.76
N ASP A 156 0.87 18.05 2.88
CA ASP A 156 0.84 18.95 4.05
C ASP A 156 1.46 20.32 3.73
N GLU A 157 2.47 20.38 2.87
CA GLU A 157 3.09 21.65 2.42
C GLU A 157 2.09 22.49 1.60
N ILE A 158 1.20 21.85 0.84
CA ILE A 158 0.17 22.51 0.03
C ILE A 158 -1.07 22.85 0.87
N TYR A 159 -1.42 21.97 1.82
CA TYR A 159 -2.61 22.08 2.67
C TYR A 159 -2.26 21.99 4.16
N PRO A 160 -1.53 22.95 4.75
CA PRO A 160 -0.91 22.82 6.08
C PRO A 160 -1.92 22.73 7.23
N ASP A 161 -3.14 23.24 7.02
CA ASP A 161 -4.17 23.27 8.06
C ASP A 161 -4.70 21.89 8.45
N TYR A 162 -4.65 20.92 7.53
CA TYR A 162 -5.25 19.59 7.71
C TYR A 162 -4.35 18.62 8.49
N GLY A 163 -3.04 18.95 8.64
CA GLY A 163 -2.07 18.15 9.40
C GLY A 163 -1.74 16.82 8.75
N PHE A 164 -1.72 16.74 7.42
CA PHE A 164 -1.48 15.52 6.65
C PHE A 164 -0.12 14.90 6.93
N LYS A 165 0.89 15.68 7.26
CA LYS A 165 2.21 15.20 7.69
C LYS A 165 2.12 14.25 8.88
N SER A 166 1.26 14.53 9.85
CA SER A 166 1.12 13.70 11.05
C SER A 166 0.05 12.62 10.90
N ASN A 167 -1.13 12.98 10.40
CA ASN A 167 -2.28 12.08 10.33
C ASN A 167 -2.33 11.21 9.06
N LYS A 168 -1.45 11.49 8.08
CA LYS A 168 -1.38 10.77 6.79
C LYS A 168 -2.75 10.64 6.07
N GLY A 169 -3.63 11.63 6.29
CA GLY A 169 -4.98 11.70 5.72
C GLY A 169 -6.06 10.97 6.53
N TYR A 170 -5.72 10.33 7.65
CA TYR A 170 -6.71 9.72 8.53
C TYR A 170 -7.53 10.79 9.28
N GLY A 171 -8.77 10.43 9.65
CA GLY A 171 -9.72 11.31 10.32
C GLY A 171 -9.38 11.59 11.79
N SER A 172 -8.23 12.21 12.05
CA SER A 172 -7.89 12.72 13.37
C SER A 172 -8.82 13.89 13.75
N ALA A 173 -8.95 14.19 15.03
CA ALA A 173 -9.75 15.32 15.50
C ALA A 173 -9.35 16.64 14.82
N LYS A 174 -8.04 16.90 14.68
CA LYS A 174 -7.50 18.08 13.97
C LYS A 174 -7.92 18.09 12.49
N HIS A 175 -7.81 16.95 11.80
CA HIS A 175 -8.19 16.85 10.39
C HIS A 175 -9.70 17.11 10.19
N ILE A 176 -10.54 16.50 11.03
CA ILE A 176 -11.99 16.68 10.97
C ILE A 176 -12.39 18.13 11.29
N ALA A 177 -11.73 18.77 12.27
CA ALA A 177 -11.97 20.17 12.60
C ALA A 177 -11.63 21.10 11.42
N ALA A 178 -10.44 20.92 10.81
CA ALA A 178 -10.03 21.68 9.64
C ALA A 178 -10.99 21.45 8.45
N LEU A 179 -11.44 20.21 8.24
CA LEU A 179 -12.40 19.88 7.19
C LEU A 179 -13.75 20.60 7.37
N LYS A 180 -14.25 20.71 8.62
CA LYS A 180 -15.49 21.43 8.94
C LYS A 180 -15.37 22.94 8.80
N GLU A 181 -14.20 23.51 9.15
CA GLU A 181 -13.94 24.95 9.11
C GLU A 181 -13.61 25.45 7.70
N LYS A 182 -12.73 24.72 6.98
CA LYS A 182 -12.12 25.17 5.72
C LYS A 182 -12.66 24.44 4.49
N GLY A 183 -13.49 23.43 4.68
CA GLY A 183 -14.01 22.61 3.58
C GLY A 183 -13.05 21.55 3.09
N ALA A 184 -13.40 20.91 1.98
CA ALA A 184 -12.61 19.85 1.37
C ALA A 184 -11.58 20.41 0.38
N THR A 185 -10.41 19.78 0.34
CA THR A 185 -9.40 20.00 -0.71
C THR A 185 -9.57 18.99 -1.85
N PRO A 186 -8.93 19.17 -3.02
CA PRO A 186 -8.98 18.22 -4.14
C PRO A 186 -8.51 16.81 -3.81
N ILE A 187 -7.69 16.64 -2.75
CA ILE A 187 -7.22 15.30 -2.34
C ILE A 187 -8.14 14.60 -1.35
N HIS A 188 -9.25 15.22 -0.92
CA HIS A 188 -10.24 14.54 -0.08
C HIS A 188 -11.12 13.60 -0.91
N ARG A 189 -11.48 12.47 -0.30
CA ARG A 189 -12.41 11.49 -0.88
C ARG A 189 -13.83 11.90 -0.55
N LYS A 190 -14.56 12.43 -1.51
CA LYS A 190 -15.92 12.96 -1.33
C LYS A 190 -16.85 11.91 -0.70
N SER A 191 -16.75 10.67 -1.13
CA SER A 191 -17.54 9.56 -0.58
C SER A 191 -17.27 9.27 0.90
N PHE A 192 -16.06 9.60 1.42
CA PHE A 192 -15.65 9.34 2.80
C PHE A 192 -15.97 10.48 3.75
N ILE A 193 -16.12 11.71 3.24
CA ILE A 193 -16.25 12.92 4.06
C ILE A 193 -17.68 13.45 4.17
N LYS A 194 -18.67 12.81 3.53
CA LYS A 194 -20.07 13.25 3.49
C LYS A 194 -20.66 13.60 4.88
N ASN A 195 -20.26 12.85 5.91
CA ASN A 195 -20.75 13.05 7.27
C ASN A 195 -20.04 14.20 8.01
N PHE A 196 -18.98 14.78 7.45
CA PHE A 196 -18.18 15.82 8.10
C PHE A 196 -18.36 17.20 7.47
N VAL A 197 -18.61 17.23 6.18
CA VAL A 197 -18.96 18.45 5.43
C VAL A 197 -20.44 18.33 5.12
N GLY A 198 -21.28 19.25 5.63
CA GLY A 198 -22.67 19.31 5.24
C GLY A 198 -22.78 19.40 3.72
N ASP A 199 -23.92 19.00 3.16
CA ASP A 199 -24.25 19.19 1.75
C ASP A 199 -24.24 20.70 1.42
N ASN A 200 -23.06 21.27 1.29
CA ASN A 200 -22.92 22.59 0.71
C ASN A 200 -23.17 22.43 -0.80
N LYS A 201 -24.33 22.92 -1.20
CA LYS A 201 -24.84 23.13 -2.54
C LYS A 201 -23.81 23.69 -3.52
#